data_ef6762c16d48f78ea36563ea37a32c55
#
_entry.id   ef6762c16d48f78ea36563ea37a32c55
#
_cell.length_a   1.000
_cell.length_b   1.000
_cell.length_c   1.000
_cell.angle_alpha   90.00
_cell.angle_beta   90.00
_cell.angle_gamma   90.00
#
_symmetry.space_group_name_H-M   'P 1'
#
loop_
_entity.id
_entity.type
_entity.pdbx_description
1 polymer ?
#
loop_
_entity_poly.entity_id
_entity_poly.type
_entity_poly.pdbx_seq_one_letter_code
_entity_poly.pdbx_strand_id
1 'polypeptide(L)'
;EAFAAYHDQLNCFIVEPLLQGAGGMRMYDISFLKRARELCSEYDVLLIFDEVATGFGRTGYRFVADEVLPDILVLGKALTGGYLGHAVTVASQKVFDAFYSDDDRKALMHGPTFMGNPLACAVALKGIEIFEREDYMSKIHRITEISHREMDGFTDPRIREVRIMGGCTCMDVYDPSTLEGFQQFAYERGVFSRPFLTCMYTMMPYIIKEEELIQIYDVMKEWFRR
;
A
#
# COMPACT_ATOMS: atom_id res chain seq x y z
N GLU A 1 -19.10 14.13 -8.77
CA GLU A 1 -19.25 14.66 -10.14
C GLU A 1 -18.94 13.59 -11.19
N ALA A 2 -17.75 12.93 -11.20
CA ALA A 2 -17.38 11.93 -12.20
C ALA A 2 -18.37 10.76 -12.28
N PHE A 3 -18.78 10.16 -11.15
CA PHE A 3 -19.80 9.10 -11.12
C PHE A 3 -21.13 9.57 -11.72
N ALA A 4 -21.58 10.75 -11.34
CA ALA A 4 -22.86 11.28 -11.86
C ALA A 4 -22.81 11.57 -13.38
N ALA A 5 -21.63 11.88 -13.93
CA ALA A 5 -21.45 12.22 -15.33
C ALA A 5 -21.18 11.01 -16.23
N TYR A 6 -20.56 9.95 -15.71
CA TYR A 6 -20.00 8.86 -16.52
C TYR A 6 -20.36 7.46 -16.04
N HIS A 7 -21.23 7.29 -15.03
CA HIS A 7 -21.53 5.98 -14.43
C HIS A 7 -21.98 4.93 -15.46
N ASP A 8 -22.68 5.31 -16.51
CA ASP A 8 -23.12 4.44 -17.61
C ASP A 8 -21.96 3.91 -18.48
N GLN A 9 -20.78 4.48 -18.35
CA GLN A 9 -19.56 4.09 -19.06
C GLN A 9 -18.53 3.43 -18.12
N LEU A 10 -18.81 3.37 -16.80
CA LEU A 10 -17.90 2.81 -15.79
C LEU A 10 -18.31 1.38 -15.44
N ASN A 11 -17.40 0.44 -15.67
CA ASN A 11 -17.54 -0.94 -15.18
C ASN A 11 -17.00 -1.10 -13.76
N CYS A 12 -15.91 -0.39 -13.45
CA CYS A 12 -15.26 -0.47 -12.14
C CYS A 12 -14.56 0.83 -11.76
N PHE A 13 -14.31 0.98 -10.46
CA PHE A 13 -13.42 1.97 -9.87
C PHE A 13 -12.31 1.24 -9.12
N ILE A 14 -11.07 1.31 -9.62
CA ILE A 14 -9.89 0.69 -9.00
C ILE A 14 -9.05 1.74 -8.29
N VAL A 15 -8.60 1.40 -7.08
CA VAL A 15 -7.77 2.31 -6.27
C VAL A 15 -6.84 1.56 -5.33
N GLU A 16 -5.61 2.07 -5.12
CA GLU A 16 -4.79 1.70 -3.96
C GLU A 16 -5.40 2.36 -2.72
N PRO A 17 -5.93 1.61 -1.74
CA PRO A 17 -6.65 2.20 -0.62
C PRO A 17 -5.70 2.89 0.36
N LEU A 18 -6.06 4.11 0.78
CA LEU A 18 -5.40 5.03 1.72
C LEU A 18 -4.03 5.55 1.29
N LEU A 19 -3.22 4.76 0.60
CA LEU A 19 -1.86 5.10 0.19
C LEU A 19 -1.64 4.76 -1.28
N GLN A 20 -1.47 5.75 -2.12
CA GLN A 20 -1.09 5.59 -3.52
C GLN A 20 0.44 5.60 -3.65
N GLY A 21 1.05 4.41 -3.77
CA GLY A 21 2.51 4.27 -3.80
C GLY A 21 3.14 4.90 -5.03
N ALA A 22 2.89 4.35 -6.21
CA ALA A 22 3.43 4.84 -7.49
C ALA A 22 2.92 6.24 -7.87
N GLY A 23 1.83 6.70 -7.29
CA GLY A 23 1.29 8.05 -7.44
C GLY A 23 2.04 9.14 -6.66
N GLY A 24 3.14 8.81 -5.97
CA GLY A 24 3.94 9.74 -5.17
C GLY A 24 3.64 9.68 -3.68
N MET A 25 3.39 8.50 -3.14
CA MET A 25 3.11 8.27 -1.71
C MET A 25 2.00 9.18 -1.18
N ARG A 26 0.95 9.36 -1.98
CA ARG A 26 -0.20 10.19 -1.59
C ARG A 26 -1.04 9.44 -0.58
N MET A 27 -1.30 10.10 0.54
CA MET A 27 -2.12 9.57 1.62
C MET A 27 -3.44 10.32 1.67
N TYR A 28 -4.54 9.62 1.97
CA TYR A 28 -5.88 10.21 2.05
C TYR A 28 -6.73 9.48 3.08
N ASP A 29 -7.77 10.15 3.55
CA ASP A 29 -8.64 9.67 4.61
C ASP A 29 -9.60 8.57 4.15
N ILE A 30 -9.95 7.68 5.06
CA ILE A 30 -10.85 6.54 4.81
C ILE A 30 -12.27 6.96 4.39
N SER A 31 -12.67 8.18 4.72
CA SER A 31 -13.98 8.72 4.31
C SER A 31 -14.14 8.77 2.79
N PHE A 32 -13.03 9.00 2.06
CA PHE A 32 -13.03 8.91 0.61
C PHE A 32 -13.44 7.50 0.11
N LEU A 33 -12.89 6.46 0.71
CA LEU A 33 -13.21 5.07 0.33
C LEU A 33 -14.65 4.69 0.72
N LYS A 34 -15.12 5.14 1.88
CA LYS A 34 -16.52 4.97 2.30
C LYS A 34 -17.46 5.61 1.27
N ARG A 35 -17.16 6.86 0.87
CA ARG A 35 -17.94 7.54 -0.16
C ARG A 35 -17.84 6.85 -1.53
N ALA A 36 -16.66 6.38 -1.91
CA ALA A 36 -16.47 5.61 -3.14
C ALA A 36 -17.32 4.33 -3.13
N ARG A 37 -17.37 3.59 -2.01
CA ARG A 37 -18.23 2.39 -1.85
C ARG A 37 -19.71 2.71 -2.02
N GLU A 38 -20.18 3.79 -1.39
CA GLU A 38 -21.57 4.24 -1.55
C GLU A 38 -21.92 4.51 -3.02
N LEU A 39 -21.07 5.29 -3.70
CA LEU A 39 -21.26 5.63 -5.11
C LEU A 39 -21.20 4.39 -6.01
N CYS A 40 -20.24 3.50 -5.79
CA CYS A 40 -20.14 2.25 -6.52
C CYS A 40 -21.41 1.40 -6.35
N SER A 41 -21.99 1.38 -5.15
CA SER A 41 -23.24 0.66 -4.88
C SER A 41 -24.46 1.35 -5.52
N GLU A 42 -24.52 2.68 -5.49
CA GLU A 42 -25.59 3.49 -6.06
C GLU A 42 -25.69 3.33 -7.58
N TYR A 43 -24.52 3.29 -8.25
CA TYR A 43 -24.42 3.29 -9.71
C TYR A 43 -24.10 1.90 -10.31
N ASP A 44 -24.11 0.84 -9.51
CA ASP A 44 -23.76 -0.54 -9.93
C ASP A 44 -22.37 -0.65 -10.59
N VAL A 45 -21.40 0.08 -10.08
CA VAL A 45 -19.99 0.05 -10.48
C VAL A 45 -19.20 -0.82 -9.51
N LEU A 46 -18.33 -1.70 -10.00
CA LEU A 46 -17.49 -2.52 -9.12
C LEU A 46 -16.40 -1.70 -8.45
N LEU A 47 -16.25 -1.87 -7.13
CA LEU A 47 -15.13 -1.31 -6.37
C LEU A 47 -14.00 -2.32 -6.29
N ILE A 48 -12.80 -1.94 -6.73
CA ILE A 48 -11.61 -2.78 -6.70
C ILE A 48 -10.56 -2.13 -5.82
N PHE A 49 -10.08 -2.86 -4.79
CA PHE A 49 -8.93 -2.43 -4.01
C PHE A 49 -7.67 -3.14 -4.48
N ASP A 50 -6.67 -2.35 -4.89
CA ASP A 50 -5.31 -2.82 -5.09
C ASP A 50 -4.54 -2.71 -3.77
N GLU A 51 -4.59 -3.78 -2.98
CA GLU A 51 -3.82 -3.89 -1.73
C GLU A 51 -2.49 -4.65 -1.90
N VAL A 52 -1.97 -4.69 -3.12
CA VAL A 52 -0.65 -5.29 -3.38
C VAL A 52 0.46 -4.61 -2.58
N ALA A 53 0.39 -3.29 -2.40
CA ALA A 53 1.36 -2.53 -1.61
C ALA A 53 0.82 -2.11 -0.23
N THR A 54 -0.49 -1.95 -0.09
CA THR A 54 -1.14 -1.37 1.09
C THR A 54 -1.60 -2.41 2.10
N GLY A 55 -1.81 -3.64 1.68
CA GLY A 55 -2.20 -4.75 2.55
C GLY A 55 -1.14 -5.17 3.56
N PHE A 56 -1.50 -6.11 4.42
CA PHE A 56 -0.63 -6.66 5.46
C PHE A 56 -0.06 -5.58 6.39
N GLY A 57 -0.89 -4.63 6.79
CA GLY A 57 -0.56 -3.65 7.80
C GLY A 57 0.14 -2.37 7.31
N ARG A 58 0.50 -2.25 6.02
CA ARG A 58 1.30 -1.12 5.52
C ARG A 58 0.68 0.24 5.83
N THR A 59 -0.64 0.36 5.82
CA THR A 59 -1.38 1.59 6.12
C THR A 59 -1.78 1.73 7.59
N GLY A 60 -1.41 0.79 8.46
CA GLY A 60 -1.88 0.72 9.84
C GLY A 60 -3.12 -0.17 10.03
N TYR A 61 -3.80 -0.55 8.97
CA TYR A 61 -4.85 -1.56 8.95
C TYR A 61 -4.28 -2.90 8.48
N ARG A 62 -4.79 -4.02 8.99
CA ARG A 62 -4.41 -5.34 8.49
C ARG A 62 -4.67 -5.42 6.98
N PHE A 63 -5.91 -5.15 6.60
CA PHE A 63 -6.36 -4.84 5.24
C PHE A 63 -7.35 -3.69 5.32
N VAL A 64 -7.28 -2.75 4.40
CA VAL A 64 -8.27 -1.66 4.32
C VAL A 64 -9.64 -2.22 3.95
N ALA A 65 -9.66 -3.35 3.27
CA ALA A 65 -10.87 -4.12 2.96
C ALA A 65 -11.66 -4.56 4.21
N ASP A 66 -11.03 -4.65 5.39
CA ASP A 66 -11.72 -4.95 6.66
C ASP A 66 -12.64 -3.79 7.09
N GLU A 67 -12.35 -2.56 6.66
CA GLU A 67 -13.14 -1.34 6.98
C GLU A 67 -14.14 -0.97 5.89
N VAL A 68 -13.76 -1.15 4.64
CA VAL A 68 -14.58 -0.84 3.46
C VAL A 68 -14.49 -2.00 2.49
N LEU A 69 -15.52 -2.84 2.44
CA LEU A 69 -15.51 -4.06 1.64
C LEU A 69 -15.59 -3.75 0.14
N PRO A 70 -14.55 -4.08 -0.67
CA PRO A 70 -14.60 -3.98 -2.13
C PRO A 70 -15.33 -5.18 -2.76
N ASP A 71 -15.67 -5.07 -4.04
CA ASP A 71 -16.16 -6.21 -4.82
C ASP A 71 -15.01 -7.13 -5.25
N ILE A 72 -13.83 -6.55 -5.45
CA ILE A 72 -12.60 -7.29 -5.80
C ILE A 72 -11.43 -6.73 -4.97
N LEU A 73 -10.66 -7.63 -4.38
CA LEU A 73 -9.45 -7.33 -3.62
C LEU A 73 -8.25 -8.01 -4.28
N VAL A 74 -7.20 -7.23 -4.57
CA VAL A 74 -5.94 -7.74 -5.12
C VAL A 74 -4.86 -7.68 -4.05
N LEU A 75 -4.18 -8.82 -3.80
CA LEU A 75 -3.09 -8.95 -2.85
C LEU A 75 -1.83 -9.48 -3.54
N GLY A 76 -0.66 -9.07 -3.04
CA GLY A 76 0.64 -9.52 -3.54
C GLY A 76 1.76 -9.14 -2.57
N LYS A 77 2.97 -8.99 -3.06
CA LYS A 77 4.16 -8.57 -2.29
C LYS A 77 4.29 -9.27 -0.94
N ALA A 78 3.79 -8.63 0.14
CA ALA A 78 3.85 -9.19 1.51
C ALA A 78 3.13 -10.53 1.66
N LEU A 79 2.22 -10.87 0.78
CA LEU A 79 1.52 -12.17 0.75
C LEU A 79 2.48 -13.36 0.86
N THR A 80 3.65 -13.27 0.25
CA THR A 80 4.67 -14.32 0.28
C THR A 80 5.92 -13.93 1.07
N GLY A 81 5.93 -12.77 1.74
CA GLY A 81 7.10 -12.26 2.46
C GLY A 81 8.34 -12.05 1.57
N GLY A 82 8.17 -12.00 0.25
CA GLY A 82 9.26 -11.83 -0.70
C GLY A 82 9.96 -13.13 -1.14
N TYR A 83 9.54 -14.29 -0.65
CA TYR A 83 10.13 -15.58 -1.00
C TYR A 83 9.81 -16.03 -2.42
N LEU A 84 8.60 -15.72 -2.91
CA LEU A 84 8.14 -16.08 -4.26
C LEU A 84 7.27 -14.97 -4.85
N GLY A 85 7.32 -14.80 -6.17
CA GLY A 85 6.35 -13.99 -6.90
C GLY A 85 4.98 -14.68 -6.90
N HIS A 86 4.01 -14.09 -6.20
CA HIS A 86 2.64 -14.58 -6.14
C HIS A 86 1.68 -13.44 -5.88
N ALA A 87 0.50 -13.53 -6.45
CA ALA A 87 -0.60 -12.61 -6.20
C ALA A 87 -1.91 -13.39 -6.16
N VAL A 88 -2.91 -12.83 -5.51
CA VAL A 88 -4.27 -13.38 -5.48
C VAL A 88 -5.27 -12.27 -5.76
N THR A 89 -6.34 -12.63 -6.45
CA THR A 89 -7.52 -11.80 -6.61
C THR A 89 -8.67 -12.48 -5.89
N VAL A 90 -9.21 -11.81 -4.88
CA VAL A 90 -10.39 -12.24 -4.13
C VAL A 90 -11.59 -11.51 -4.69
N ALA A 91 -12.62 -12.23 -5.09
CA ALA A 91 -13.83 -11.67 -5.68
C ALA A 91 -15.03 -11.93 -4.80
N SER A 92 -15.98 -10.98 -4.80
CA SER A 92 -17.30 -11.17 -4.17
C SER A 92 -18.12 -12.25 -4.89
N GLN A 93 -19.12 -12.78 -4.20
CA GLN A 93 -20.05 -13.75 -4.80
C GLN A 93 -20.72 -13.20 -6.07
N LYS A 94 -21.09 -11.92 -6.08
CA LYS A 94 -21.65 -11.23 -7.25
C LYS A 94 -20.74 -11.35 -8.48
N VAL A 95 -19.44 -11.14 -8.30
CA VAL A 95 -18.46 -11.22 -9.38
C VAL A 95 -18.26 -12.68 -9.82
N PHE A 96 -18.16 -13.61 -8.87
CA PHE A 96 -18.03 -15.04 -9.16
C PHE A 96 -19.23 -15.56 -9.97
N ASP A 97 -20.45 -15.24 -9.58
CA ASP A 97 -21.67 -15.71 -10.22
C ASP A 97 -21.80 -15.25 -11.68
N ALA A 98 -21.17 -14.13 -12.03
CA ALA A 98 -21.16 -13.65 -13.42
C ALA A 98 -20.42 -14.60 -14.38
N PHE A 99 -19.46 -15.37 -13.87
CA PHE A 99 -18.66 -16.33 -14.63
C PHE A 99 -19.11 -17.78 -14.40
N TYR A 100 -19.78 -18.08 -13.28
CA TYR A 100 -20.22 -19.41 -12.92
C TYR A 100 -21.50 -19.78 -13.69
N SER A 101 -21.33 -20.47 -14.83
CA SER A 101 -22.41 -20.78 -15.77
C SER A 101 -22.06 -21.99 -16.62
N ASP A 102 -23.08 -22.71 -17.10
CA ASP A 102 -22.94 -23.75 -18.12
C ASP A 102 -22.79 -23.18 -19.56
N ASP A 103 -22.86 -21.86 -19.70
CA ASP A 103 -22.62 -21.17 -20.97
C ASP A 103 -21.12 -20.84 -21.11
N ASP A 104 -20.45 -21.55 -22.01
CA ASP A 104 -19.00 -21.38 -22.27
C ASP A 104 -18.60 -19.93 -22.60
N ARG A 105 -19.53 -19.11 -23.10
CA ARG A 105 -19.28 -17.70 -23.41
C ARG A 105 -19.07 -16.83 -22.16
N LYS A 106 -19.50 -17.34 -20.99
CA LYS A 106 -19.32 -16.68 -19.70
C LYS A 106 -18.05 -17.11 -18.96
N ALA A 107 -17.33 -18.07 -19.51
CA ALA A 107 -16.10 -18.56 -18.87
C ALA A 107 -15.06 -17.44 -18.71
N LEU A 108 -14.44 -17.37 -17.53
CA LEU A 108 -13.30 -16.47 -17.28
C LEU A 108 -12.08 -17.00 -18.07
N MET A 109 -11.86 -16.44 -19.28
CA MET A 109 -10.78 -16.85 -20.17
C MET A 109 -9.44 -16.21 -19.76
N HIS A 110 -9.12 -16.26 -18.46
CA HIS A 110 -7.86 -15.80 -17.90
C HIS A 110 -7.34 -16.83 -16.89
N GLY A 111 -6.13 -17.31 -17.13
CA GLY A 111 -5.47 -18.29 -16.27
C GLY A 111 -4.02 -18.48 -16.68
N PRO A 112 -3.06 -17.85 -15.98
CA PRO A 112 -1.64 -18.14 -16.18
C PRO A 112 -1.35 -19.64 -15.99
N THR A 113 -0.41 -20.20 -16.76
CA THR A 113 -0.08 -21.63 -16.72
C THR A 113 0.23 -22.14 -15.29
N PHE A 114 0.86 -21.30 -14.48
CA PHE A 114 1.24 -21.62 -13.10
C PHE A 114 0.26 -21.07 -12.05
N MET A 115 -0.96 -20.74 -12.43
CA MET A 115 -2.01 -20.33 -11.49
C MET A 115 -2.28 -21.46 -10.47
N GLY A 116 -2.43 -21.07 -9.20
CA GLY A 116 -2.64 -22.05 -8.13
C GLY A 116 -1.41 -22.91 -7.82
N ASN A 117 -0.18 -22.41 -8.15
CA ASN A 117 1.06 -23.11 -7.84
C ASN A 117 1.10 -23.49 -6.35
N PRO A 118 1.14 -24.83 -6.02
CA PRO A 118 1.03 -25.28 -4.64
C PRO A 118 2.18 -24.80 -3.75
N LEU A 119 3.40 -24.62 -4.31
CA LEU A 119 4.53 -24.08 -3.56
C LEU A 119 4.28 -22.62 -3.16
N ALA A 120 3.82 -21.80 -4.10
CA ALA A 120 3.51 -20.40 -3.84
C ALA A 120 2.34 -20.26 -2.86
N CYS A 121 1.31 -21.07 -3.00
CA CYS A 121 0.18 -21.13 -2.05
C CYS A 121 0.65 -21.52 -0.63
N ALA A 122 1.52 -22.51 -0.50
CA ALA A 122 2.06 -22.92 0.79
C ALA A 122 2.89 -21.82 1.45
N VAL A 123 3.70 -21.08 0.68
CA VAL A 123 4.46 -19.93 1.17
C VAL A 123 3.51 -18.81 1.59
N ALA A 124 2.47 -18.50 0.82
CA ALA A 124 1.49 -17.48 1.16
C ALA A 124 0.75 -17.83 2.46
N LEU A 125 0.26 -19.06 2.61
CA LEU A 125 -0.39 -19.52 3.84
C LEU A 125 0.54 -19.41 5.06
N LYS A 126 1.82 -19.79 4.89
CA LYS A 126 2.80 -19.65 5.96
C LYS A 126 3.12 -18.20 6.30
N GLY A 127 3.12 -17.33 5.31
CA GLY A 127 3.27 -15.88 5.49
C GLY A 127 2.14 -15.28 6.34
N ILE A 128 0.90 -15.65 6.05
CA ILE A 128 -0.28 -15.24 6.82
C ILE A 128 -0.21 -15.77 8.26
N GLU A 129 0.10 -17.05 8.44
CA GLU A 129 0.26 -17.66 9.77
C GLU A 129 1.32 -16.93 10.62
N ILE A 130 2.47 -16.58 10.03
CA ILE A 130 3.54 -15.85 10.73
C ILE A 130 3.07 -14.43 11.08
N PHE A 131 2.40 -13.74 10.15
CA PHE A 131 1.90 -12.39 10.36
C PHE A 131 0.97 -12.32 11.57
N GLU A 132 0.05 -13.28 11.70
CA GLU A 132 -0.89 -13.39 12.82
C GLU A 132 -0.19 -13.83 14.10
N ARG A 133 0.56 -14.94 14.06
CA ARG A 133 1.23 -15.52 15.23
C ARG A 133 2.19 -14.57 15.93
N GLU A 134 2.90 -13.76 15.17
CA GLU A 134 3.93 -12.84 15.69
C GLU A 134 3.42 -11.42 15.93
N ASP A 135 2.12 -11.23 15.88
CA ASP A 135 1.44 -9.96 16.14
C ASP A 135 2.10 -8.77 15.39
N TYR A 136 2.14 -8.89 14.08
CA TYR A 136 2.75 -7.84 13.25
C TYR A 136 2.02 -6.50 13.35
N MET A 137 0.72 -6.51 13.68
CA MET A 137 -0.03 -5.27 13.85
C MET A 137 0.51 -4.43 15.00
N SER A 138 0.85 -5.02 16.15
CA SER A 138 1.49 -4.32 17.25
C SER A 138 2.87 -3.75 16.87
N LYS A 139 3.65 -4.49 16.07
CA LYS A 139 4.93 -4.00 15.53
C LYS A 139 4.73 -2.76 14.63
N ILE A 140 3.70 -2.78 13.79
CA ILE A 140 3.37 -1.68 12.87
C ILE A 140 2.89 -0.46 13.66
N HIS A 141 2.05 -0.63 14.67
CA HIS A 141 1.62 0.46 15.54
C HIS A 141 2.81 1.13 16.22
N ARG A 142 3.75 0.33 16.75
CA ARG A 142 5.00 0.86 17.33
C ARG A 142 5.83 1.65 16.30
N ILE A 143 5.96 1.15 15.08
CA ILE A 143 6.64 1.87 13.99
C ILE A 143 5.94 3.21 13.75
N THR A 144 4.62 3.22 13.69
CA THR A 144 3.83 4.44 13.49
C THR A 144 4.08 5.46 14.61
N GLU A 145 4.06 5.03 15.87
CA GLU A 145 4.32 5.89 17.03
C GLU A 145 5.72 6.49 16.99
N ILE A 146 6.74 5.68 16.68
CA ILE A 146 8.12 6.16 16.54
C ILE A 146 8.22 7.16 15.39
N SER A 147 7.55 6.86 14.25
CA SER A 147 7.54 7.76 13.09
C SER A 147 6.97 9.13 13.43
N HIS A 148 5.84 9.17 14.13
CA HIS A 148 5.25 10.42 14.61
C HIS A 148 6.17 11.14 15.60
N ARG A 149 6.71 10.44 16.61
CA ARG A 149 7.63 11.02 17.57
C ARG A 149 8.84 11.69 16.92
N GLU A 150 9.40 11.06 15.89
CA GLU A 150 10.64 11.53 15.25
C GLU A 150 10.40 12.56 14.14
N MET A 151 9.24 12.52 13.50
CA MET A 151 9.04 13.26 12.25
C MET A 151 7.98 14.36 12.34
N ASP A 152 7.04 14.29 13.32
CA ASP A 152 6.05 15.34 13.51
C ASP A 152 6.74 16.67 13.86
N GLY A 153 6.30 17.73 13.20
CA GLY A 153 6.86 19.06 13.39
C GLY A 153 8.22 19.31 12.72
N PHE A 154 8.82 18.32 12.04
CA PHE A 154 10.00 18.58 11.25
C PHE A 154 9.64 19.41 10.02
N THR A 155 10.26 20.57 9.87
CA THR A 155 10.00 21.53 8.79
C THR A 155 11.31 22.02 8.17
N ASP A 156 11.26 22.24 6.85
CA ASP A 156 12.31 22.92 6.08
C ASP A 156 11.63 23.62 4.89
N PRO A 157 12.08 24.82 4.45
CA PRO A 157 11.46 25.54 3.33
C PRO A 157 11.37 24.76 2.01
N ARG A 158 12.19 23.73 1.84
CA ARG A 158 12.20 22.86 0.66
C ARG A 158 11.16 21.75 0.74
N ILE A 159 10.64 21.44 1.94
CA ILE A 159 9.67 20.39 2.20
C ILE A 159 8.25 20.98 2.08
N ARG A 160 7.42 20.33 1.30
CA ARG A 160 5.99 20.65 1.17
C ARG A 160 5.19 20.12 2.33
N GLU A 161 5.42 18.85 2.68
CA GLU A 161 4.76 18.17 3.79
C GLU A 161 5.51 16.90 4.21
N VAL A 162 5.29 16.49 5.43
CA VAL A 162 5.67 15.17 5.95
C VAL A 162 4.38 14.37 6.14
N ARG A 163 4.34 13.17 5.57
CA ARG A 163 3.19 12.25 5.65
C ARG A 163 3.61 10.97 6.34
N ILE A 164 2.79 10.49 7.27
CA ILE A 164 3.02 9.26 8.01
C ILE A 164 1.74 8.44 7.98
N MET A 165 1.84 7.17 7.61
CA MET A 165 0.72 6.24 7.62
C MET A 165 1.24 4.82 7.83
N GLY A 166 0.90 4.21 8.98
CA GLY A 166 1.35 2.86 9.29
C GLY A 166 2.87 2.71 9.17
N GLY A 167 3.30 1.75 8.35
CA GLY A 167 4.71 1.50 8.07
C GLY A 167 5.27 2.30 6.88
N CYS A 168 4.75 3.48 6.60
CA CYS A 168 5.22 4.37 5.54
C CYS A 168 5.39 5.79 6.05
N THR A 169 6.56 6.38 5.82
CA THR A 169 6.83 7.80 6.07
C THR A 169 7.38 8.43 4.81
N CYS A 170 6.88 9.61 4.44
CA CYS A 170 7.29 10.35 3.25
C CYS A 170 7.50 11.83 3.57
N MET A 171 8.64 12.38 3.15
CA MET A 171 8.88 13.81 3.03
C MET A 171 8.70 14.19 1.55
N ASP A 172 7.70 14.98 1.24
CA ASP A 172 7.42 15.47 -0.11
C ASP A 172 8.05 16.86 -0.29
N VAL A 173 8.90 17.04 -1.29
CA VAL A 173 9.58 18.30 -1.57
C VAL A 173 8.88 19.07 -2.69
N TYR A 174 9.07 20.40 -2.71
CA TYR A 174 8.56 21.23 -3.80
C TYR A 174 9.30 21.00 -5.12
N ASP A 175 10.62 20.80 -5.05
CA ASP A 175 11.48 20.61 -6.21
C ASP A 175 12.26 19.29 -6.07
N PRO A 176 12.06 18.33 -7.00
CA PRO A 176 12.75 17.04 -6.96
C PRO A 176 14.27 17.17 -7.06
N SER A 177 14.82 18.27 -7.63
CA SER A 177 16.26 18.52 -7.68
C SER A 177 16.88 18.63 -6.28
N THR A 178 16.08 18.99 -5.27
CA THR A 178 16.47 18.99 -3.85
C THR A 178 16.95 17.63 -3.37
N LEU A 179 16.49 16.55 -4.02
CA LEU A 179 16.83 15.18 -3.64
C LEU A 179 17.99 14.57 -4.44
N GLU A 180 18.59 15.35 -5.34
CA GLU A 180 19.75 14.89 -6.11
C GLU A 180 20.94 14.61 -5.19
N GLY A 181 21.48 13.38 -5.30
CA GLY A 181 22.59 12.92 -4.45
C GLY A 181 22.16 12.34 -3.10
N PHE A 182 20.89 12.43 -2.71
CA PHE A 182 20.42 11.89 -1.41
C PHE A 182 20.72 10.39 -1.27
N GLN A 183 20.51 9.59 -2.31
CA GLN A 183 20.76 8.15 -2.24
C GLN A 183 22.23 7.84 -1.85
N GLN A 184 23.19 8.52 -2.45
CA GLN A 184 24.60 8.35 -2.12
C GLN A 184 24.90 8.82 -0.71
N PHE A 185 24.36 9.98 -0.32
CA PHE A 185 24.48 10.54 1.03
C PHE A 185 23.96 9.58 2.11
N ALA A 186 22.80 8.98 1.89
CA ALA A 186 22.19 8.01 2.80
C ALA A 186 23.02 6.71 2.87
N TYR A 187 23.49 6.23 1.72
CA TYR A 187 24.33 5.03 1.64
C TYR A 187 25.62 5.18 2.45
N GLU A 188 26.30 6.32 2.37
CA GLU A 188 27.50 6.63 3.15
C GLU A 188 27.26 6.65 4.66
N ARG A 189 25.99 6.75 5.09
CA ARG A 189 25.54 6.71 6.50
C ARG A 189 24.90 5.39 6.91
N GLY A 190 25.08 4.35 6.08
CA GLY A 190 24.56 3.01 6.32
C GLY A 190 23.05 2.87 6.11
N VAL A 191 22.42 3.82 5.40
CA VAL A 191 20.99 3.79 5.10
C VAL A 191 20.77 3.63 3.59
N PHE A 192 20.05 2.57 3.20
CA PHE A 192 19.59 2.42 1.83
C PHE A 192 18.22 3.09 1.66
N SER A 193 18.19 4.24 1.02
CA SER A 193 16.96 4.96 0.68
C SER A 193 17.12 5.61 -0.69
N ARG A 194 16.10 5.41 -1.54
CA ARG A 194 16.05 5.96 -2.89
C ARG A 194 14.84 6.86 -3.05
N PRO A 195 15.02 8.16 -3.32
CA PRO A 195 13.92 9.06 -3.61
C PRO A 195 13.12 8.58 -4.83
N PHE A 196 11.84 8.93 -4.84
CA PHE A 196 10.94 8.67 -5.94
C PHE A 196 10.08 9.91 -6.22
N LEU A 197 10.15 10.44 -7.43
CA LEU A 197 9.52 11.72 -7.80
C LEU A 197 9.98 12.84 -6.84
N THR A 198 9.05 13.49 -6.16
CA THR A 198 9.30 14.50 -5.13
C THR A 198 9.43 13.92 -3.71
N CYS A 199 9.38 12.60 -3.59
CA CYS A 199 9.28 11.92 -2.30
C CYS A 199 10.62 11.33 -1.85
N MET A 200 11.10 11.76 -0.69
CA MET A 200 12.03 11.02 0.14
C MET A 200 11.20 10.18 1.10
N TYR A 201 11.22 8.86 0.96
CA TYR A 201 10.32 7.99 1.71
C TYR A 201 11.02 6.76 2.28
N THR A 202 10.39 6.16 3.26
CA THR A 202 10.78 4.85 3.80
C THR A 202 9.56 3.96 3.98
N MET A 203 9.70 2.70 3.58
CA MET A 203 8.78 1.58 3.82
C MET A 203 9.59 0.43 4.41
N MET A 204 9.88 0.55 5.70
CA MET A 204 10.76 -0.37 6.41
C MET A 204 10.12 -1.76 6.59
N PRO A 205 10.94 -2.82 6.79
CA PRO A 205 10.44 -4.10 7.27
C PRO A 205 9.90 -3.97 8.69
N TYR A 206 8.83 -4.68 9.03
CA TYR A 206 8.17 -4.55 10.34
C TYR A 206 8.99 -5.08 11.52
N ILE A 207 10.07 -5.81 11.24
CA ILE A 207 11.03 -6.30 12.26
C ILE A 207 12.16 -5.30 12.53
N ILE A 208 12.11 -4.10 11.94
CA ILE A 208 13.11 -3.06 12.15
C ILE A 208 13.19 -2.72 13.64
N LYS A 209 14.40 -2.51 14.13
CA LYS A 209 14.61 -2.05 15.49
C LYS A 209 14.40 -0.54 15.59
N GLU A 210 14.10 -0.07 16.79
CA GLU A 210 13.85 1.36 17.03
C GLU A 210 15.07 2.21 16.67
N GLU A 211 16.26 1.79 17.08
CA GLU A 211 17.50 2.50 16.77
C GLU A 211 17.80 2.58 15.27
N GLU A 212 17.44 1.54 14.50
CA GLU A 212 17.60 1.52 13.05
C GLU A 212 16.61 2.47 12.37
N LEU A 213 15.38 2.51 12.87
CA LEU A 213 14.34 3.42 12.37
C LEU A 213 14.70 4.89 12.65
N ILE A 214 15.17 5.17 13.86
CA ILE A 214 15.67 6.52 14.24
C ILE A 214 16.83 6.92 13.35
N GLN A 215 17.80 6.04 13.09
CA GLN A 215 18.91 6.30 12.18
C GLN A 215 18.43 6.72 10.79
N ILE A 216 17.40 6.02 10.25
CA ILE A 216 16.84 6.39 8.95
C ILE A 216 16.28 7.82 8.99
N TYR A 217 15.51 8.16 10.02
CA TYR A 217 14.94 9.51 10.16
C TYR A 217 16.00 10.59 10.39
N ASP A 218 17.02 10.29 11.15
CA ASP A 218 18.13 11.23 11.37
C ASP A 218 18.87 11.53 10.08
N VAL A 219 19.16 10.53 9.25
CA VAL A 219 19.77 10.71 7.93
C VAL A 219 18.85 11.52 6.99
N MET A 220 17.54 11.27 7.02
CA MET A 220 16.57 12.06 6.25
C MET A 220 16.55 13.53 6.70
N LYS A 221 16.53 13.79 8.00
CA LYS A 221 16.56 15.14 8.58
C LYS A 221 17.89 15.85 8.33
N GLU A 222 19.02 15.13 8.45
CA GLU A 222 20.38 15.67 8.23
C GLU A 222 20.54 16.19 6.80
N TRP A 223 19.93 15.53 5.82
CA TRP A 223 19.95 15.99 4.43
C TRP A 223 19.46 17.43 4.27
N PHE A 224 18.46 17.84 5.01
CA PHE A 224 17.90 19.18 4.96
C PHE A 224 18.61 20.20 5.89
N ARG A 225 19.48 19.74 6.79
CA ARG A 225 20.24 20.59 7.69
C ARG A 225 21.63 21.00 7.13
N ARG A 226 21.93 20.56 5.94
CA ARG A 226 23.19 20.83 5.23
C ARG A 226 23.22 22.25 4.68
#